data_39794d6140676d8a38966cf5daefe1aa
#
_entry.id   39794d6140676d8a38966cf5daefe1aa
#
_cell.length_a   1.000
_cell.length_b   1.000
_cell.length_c   1.000
_cell.angle_alpha   90.00
_cell.angle_beta   90.00
_cell.angle_gamma   90.00
#
_symmetry.space_group_name_H-M   'P 1'
#
loop_
_entity.id
_entity.type
_entity.pdbx_description
1 polymer ?
#
loop_
_entity_poly.entity_id
_entity_poly.type
_entity_poly.pdbx_seq_one_letter_code
_entity_poly.pdbx_strand_id
1 'polypeptide(L)'
;MQARPSAYKSMQFTFCPLFSGSSGNALFIGAGDTRILIDAGMPGRAIENALKEIGVLPETLSAIAVTHEHSDHTRGVGILSRKYHLPVYANERTFNAMYKQVGEIEARNRRYFESDSDFYIGDLALLPIPIPHDAAEPVGYRVFYGGRSVGVATDMGQMQKRVLKALAGCDVLLLESNHDPDLLMQNPHYSLYLKQRILGSHGHLSNDASAQALLALYETGVRQVLLGHLSGENNTPELALQTATEKLAAAGVRINEDIGLGIAWRDRVSKRFEIS
;
A
#
# COMPACT_ATOMS: atom_id res chain seq x y z
N MET A 1 -22.32 30.89 -0.35
CA MET A 1 -22.33 29.44 -0.06
C MET A 1 -23.12 28.76 -1.16
N GLN A 2 -22.47 28.26 -2.21
CA GLN A 2 -23.14 27.47 -3.24
C GLN A 2 -23.19 26.02 -2.77
N ALA A 3 -24.37 25.46 -2.65
CA ALA A 3 -24.58 24.05 -2.33
C ALA A 3 -23.91 23.18 -3.43
N ARG A 4 -23.02 22.28 -3.03
CA ARG A 4 -22.49 21.25 -3.94
C ARG A 4 -23.67 20.38 -4.43
N PRO A 5 -23.71 19.99 -5.70
CA PRO A 5 -24.78 19.13 -6.20
C PRO A 5 -24.72 17.77 -5.48
N SER A 6 -25.82 17.37 -4.87
CA SER A 6 -26.02 16.16 -4.08
C SER A 6 -26.21 14.91 -4.97
N ALA A 7 -25.32 14.65 -5.90
CA ALA A 7 -25.43 13.53 -6.83
C ALA A 7 -24.42 12.38 -6.63
N TYR A 8 -23.49 12.51 -5.69
CA TYR A 8 -22.59 11.41 -5.38
C TYR A 8 -23.12 10.65 -4.16
N LYS A 9 -23.56 9.41 -4.41
CA LYS A 9 -23.92 8.46 -3.35
C LYS A 9 -22.70 8.31 -2.42
N SER A 10 -22.89 8.47 -1.10
CA SER A 10 -21.83 8.24 -0.13
C SER A 10 -21.20 6.86 -0.38
N MET A 11 -19.87 6.81 -0.46
CA MET A 11 -19.16 5.59 -0.77
C MET A 11 -19.09 4.72 0.48
N GLN A 12 -19.37 3.44 0.35
CA GLN A 12 -19.02 2.46 1.40
C GLN A 12 -17.52 2.44 1.60
N PHE A 13 -17.06 1.93 2.74
CA PHE A 13 -15.62 1.80 2.96
C PHE A 13 -15.03 0.83 1.93
N THR A 14 -14.26 1.38 1.01
CA THR A 14 -13.74 0.67 -0.17
C THR A 14 -12.22 0.69 -0.19
N PHE A 15 -11.62 -0.44 -0.50
CA PHE A 15 -10.19 -0.58 -0.77
C PHE A 15 -9.95 -1.24 -2.11
N CYS A 16 -9.05 -0.69 -2.92
CA CYS A 16 -8.69 -1.24 -4.22
C CYS A 16 -7.24 -0.90 -4.58
N PRO A 17 -6.32 -1.87 -4.60
CA PRO A 17 -5.01 -1.63 -5.20
C PRO A 17 -5.16 -1.43 -6.71
N LEU A 18 -4.78 -0.25 -7.19
CA LEU A 18 -4.73 0.07 -8.61
C LEU A 18 -3.48 -0.52 -9.24
N PHE A 19 -2.36 -0.44 -8.52
CA PHE A 19 -1.07 -1.00 -8.86
C PHE A 19 -0.32 -1.36 -7.58
N SER A 20 0.41 -2.49 -7.55
CA SER A 20 1.23 -2.89 -6.41
C SER A 20 2.45 -3.68 -6.84
N GLY A 21 3.62 -3.05 -6.87
CA GLY A 21 4.88 -3.70 -7.23
C GLY A 21 6.03 -2.70 -7.39
N SER A 22 7.25 -3.20 -7.52
CA SER A 22 8.48 -2.40 -7.67
C SER A 22 8.53 -1.49 -8.91
N SER A 23 7.53 -1.54 -9.80
CA SER A 23 7.38 -0.64 -10.95
C SER A 23 6.49 0.57 -10.67
N GLY A 24 5.66 0.49 -9.63
CA GLY A 24 4.80 1.56 -9.18
C GLY A 24 3.64 1.08 -8.30
N ASN A 25 3.38 1.83 -7.26
CA ASN A 25 2.33 1.58 -6.28
C ASN A 25 1.31 2.71 -6.29
N ALA A 26 0.04 2.38 -6.26
CA ALA A 26 -1.06 3.32 -6.07
C ALA A 26 -2.27 2.56 -5.54
N LEU A 27 -2.74 2.91 -4.36
CA LEU A 27 -3.82 2.21 -3.69
C LEU A 27 -4.97 3.19 -3.46
N PHE A 28 -6.16 2.81 -3.88
CA PHE A 28 -7.36 3.62 -3.68
C PHE A 28 -8.07 3.23 -2.39
N ILE A 29 -8.44 4.23 -1.57
CA ILE A 29 -9.34 4.08 -0.43
C ILE A 29 -10.44 5.13 -0.52
N GLY A 30 -11.69 4.70 -0.38
CA GLY A 30 -12.85 5.57 -0.36
C GLY A 30 -13.78 5.27 0.81
N ALA A 31 -14.32 6.30 1.45
CA ALA A 31 -15.32 6.16 2.50
C ALA A 31 -16.14 7.46 2.61
N GLY A 32 -17.45 7.36 2.72
CA GLY A 32 -18.32 8.54 2.73
C GLY A 32 -18.10 9.42 1.50
N ASP A 33 -17.70 10.67 1.72
CA ASP A 33 -17.36 11.61 0.65
C ASP A 33 -15.83 11.71 0.42
N THR A 34 -15.03 10.99 1.20
CA THR A 34 -13.58 11.02 1.16
C THR A 34 -13.01 9.95 0.24
N ARG A 35 -12.10 10.33 -0.66
CA ARG A 35 -11.40 9.45 -1.59
C ARG A 35 -9.92 9.79 -1.60
N ILE A 36 -9.08 8.83 -1.24
CA ILE A 36 -7.63 9.06 -1.20
C ILE A 36 -6.87 8.05 -2.04
N LEU A 37 -5.68 8.44 -2.43
CA LEU A 37 -4.64 7.51 -2.84
C LEU A 37 -3.64 7.33 -1.69
N ILE A 38 -3.24 6.09 -1.43
CA ILE A 38 -1.98 5.82 -0.74
C ILE A 38 -0.97 5.54 -1.85
N ASP A 39 0.03 6.41 -1.93
CA ASP A 39 1.03 6.50 -2.97
C ASP A 39 0.46 6.80 -4.39
N ALA A 40 1.35 7.24 -5.26
CA ALA A 40 1.09 7.49 -6.67
C ALA A 40 2.37 7.24 -7.50
N GLY A 41 2.86 6.01 -7.45
CA GLY A 41 4.15 5.61 -8.03
C GLY A 41 4.11 5.39 -9.54
N MET A 42 2.93 5.32 -10.14
CA MET A 42 2.75 5.20 -11.59
C MET A 42 2.63 6.57 -12.27
N PRO A 43 2.85 6.66 -13.60
CA PRO A 43 2.54 7.88 -14.34
C PRO A 43 1.10 8.35 -14.10
N GLY A 44 0.88 9.65 -13.91
CA GLY A 44 -0.44 10.19 -13.55
C GLY A 44 -1.57 9.71 -14.47
N ARG A 45 -1.33 9.62 -15.80
CA ARG A 45 -2.32 9.10 -16.75
C ARG A 45 -2.70 7.64 -16.51
N ALA A 46 -1.74 6.80 -16.07
CA ALA A 46 -2.04 5.41 -15.74
C ALA A 46 -2.94 5.32 -14.52
N ILE A 47 -2.66 6.13 -13.48
CA ILE A 47 -3.50 6.21 -12.27
C ILE A 47 -4.90 6.74 -12.60
N GLU A 48 -5.01 7.79 -13.43
CA GLU A 48 -6.29 8.33 -13.89
C GLU A 48 -7.15 7.28 -14.62
N ASN A 49 -6.53 6.46 -15.47
CA ASN A 49 -7.21 5.40 -16.18
C ASN A 49 -7.69 4.30 -15.23
N ALA A 50 -6.83 3.87 -14.29
CA ALA A 50 -7.18 2.87 -13.29
C ALA A 50 -8.30 3.34 -12.34
N LEU A 51 -8.30 4.62 -11.94
CA LEU A 51 -9.39 5.22 -11.17
C LEU A 51 -10.71 5.16 -11.95
N LYS A 52 -10.69 5.53 -13.24
CA LYS A 52 -11.89 5.46 -14.10
C LYS A 52 -12.40 4.04 -14.28
N GLU A 53 -11.50 3.05 -14.36
CA GLU A 53 -11.86 1.62 -14.45
C GLU A 53 -12.69 1.17 -13.24
N ILE A 54 -12.38 1.69 -12.04
CA ILE A 54 -13.16 1.42 -10.83
C ILE A 54 -14.32 2.40 -10.61
N GLY A 55 -14.65 3.23 -11.60
CA GLY A 55 -15.76 4.19 -11.52
C GLY A 55 -15.48 5.42 -10.67
N VAL A 56 -14.22 5.76 -10.42
CA VAL A 56 -13.79 6.93 -9.64
C VAL A 56 -13.26 8.01 -10.58
N LEU A 57 -13.83 9.20 -10.51
CA LEU A 57 -13.32 10.35 -11.26
C LEU A 57 -12.12 10.96 -10.52
N PRO A 58 -10.95 11.13 -11.17
CA PRO A 58 -9.74 11.66 -10.52
C PRO A 58 -9.92 13.00 -9.81
N GLU A 59 -10.79 13.86 -10.34
CA GLU A 59 -11.13 15.16 -9.75
C GLU A 59 -11.93 15.06 -8.44
N THR A 60 -12.43 13.87 -8.08
CA THR A 60 -13.13 13.62 -6.81
C THR A 60 -12.20 13.16 -5.70
N LEU A 61 -10.92 12.98 -5.99
CA LEU A 61 -9.93 12.65 -4.96
C LEU A 61 -9.83 13.80 -3.96
N SER A 62 -9.68 13.43 -2.70
CA SER A 62 -9.53 14.35 -1.56
C SER A 62 -8.06 14.63 -1.23
N ALA A 63 -7.19 13.63 -1.40
CA ALA A 63 -5.76 13.74 -1.07
C ALA A 63 -4.95 12.55 -1.60
N ILE A 64 -3.62 12.69 -1.49
CA ILE A 64 -2.63 11.61 -1.62
C ILE A 64 -1.88 11.51 -0.30
N ALA A 65 -1.81 10.31 0.31
CA ALA A 65 -0.95 10.01 1.44
C ALA A 65 0.26 9.20 0.96
N VAL A 66 1.47 9.63 1.28
CA VAL A 66 2.72 9.02 0.80
C VAL A 66 3.33 8.18 1.91
N THR A 67 3.77 6.97 1.57
CA THR A 67 4.46 6.06 2.49
C THR A 67 5.93 6.44 2.67
N HIS A 68 6.63 6.67 1.58
CA HIS A 68 8.04 7.06 1.54
C HIS A 68 8.42 7.65 0.16
N GLU A 69 9.65 8.13 -0.01
CA GLU A 69 10.07 8.93 -1.15
C GLU A 69 10.48 8.17 -2.41
N HIS A 70 10.57 6.84 -2.40
CA HIS A 70 11.02 6.09 -3.57
C HIS A 70 10.15 6.35 -4.81
N SER A 71 10.78 6.24 -6.00
CA SER A 71 10.14 6.66 -7.26
C SER A 71 8.91 5.84 -7.64
N ASP A 72 8.87 4.58 -7.27
CA ASP A 72 7.74 3.69 -7.46
C ASP A 72 6.58 3.94 -6.47
N HIS A 73 6.72 4.94 -5.58
CA HIS A 73 5.66 5.45 -4.71
C HIS A 73 5.29 6.90 -5.03
N THR A 74 6.19 7.67 -5.67
CA THR A 74 6.00 9.14 -5.75
C THR A 74 5.96 9.73 -7.16
N ARG A 75 6.28 8.96 -8.22
CA ARG A 75 6.39 9.45 -9.62
C ARG A 75 5.22 10.32 -10.08
N GLY A 76 3.99 9.98 -9.75
CA GLY A 76 2.76 10.68 -10.15
C GLY A 76 2.27 11.73 -9.15
N VAL A 77 2.83 11.75 -7.92
CA VAL A 77 2.33 12.61 -6.82
C VAL A 77 2.27 14.07 -7.23
N GLY A 78 3.38 14.63 -7.71
CA GLY A 78 3.44 16.05 -8.05
C GLY A 78 2.53 16.42 -9.23
N ILE A 79 2.43 15.55 -10.25
CA ILE A 79 1.57 15.77 -11.41
C ILE A 79 0.10 15.78 -10.99
N LEU A 80 -0.33 14.79 -10.22
CA LEU A 80 -1.73 14.70 -9.75
C LEU A 80 -2.06 15.84 -8.78
N SER A 81 -1.15 16.18 -7.84
CA SER A 81 -1.34 17.31 -6.94
C SER A 81 -1.54 18.62 -7.68
N ARG A 82 -0.69 18.95 -8.67
CA ARG A 82 -0.83 20.18 -9.48
C ARG A 82 -2.08 20.19 -10.35
N LYS A 83 -2.41 19.05 -10.97
CA LYS A 83 -3.54 18.95 -11.92
C LYS A 83 -4.90 19.07 -11.22
N TYR A 84 -5.04 18.45 -10.04
CA TYR A 84 -6.31 18.35 -9.33
C TYR A 84 -6.32 19.14 -8.02
N HIS A 85 -5.26 19.93 -7.75
CA HIS A 85 -5.09 20.70 -6.51
C HIS A 85 -5.16 19.83 -5.24
N LEU A 86 -4.66 18.58 -5.33
CA LEU A 86 -4.74 17.62 -4.25
C LEU A 86 -3.74 17.94 -3.13
N PRO A 87 -4.20 17.96 -1.88
CA PRO A 87 -3.32 17.91 -0.72
C PRO A 87 -2.49 16.62 -0.75
N VAL A 88 -1.21 16.74 -0.40
CA VAL A 88 -0.26 15.63 -0.26
C VAL A 88 0.14 15.55 1.20
N TYR A 89 -0.08 14.38 1.79
CA TYR A 89 0.27 14.06 3.17
C TYR A 89 1.54 13.22 3.19
N ALA A 90 2.57 13.68 3.89
CA ALA A 90 3.79 12.93 4.16
C ALA A 90 4.44 13.47 5.45
N ASN A 91 5.31 12.68 6.10
CA ASN A 91 6.17 13.23 7.13
C ASN A 91 7.22 14.17 6.53
N GLU A 92 7.87 14.97 7.36
CA GLU A 92 8.79 16.02 6.90
C GLU A 92 9.98 15.44 6.12
N ARG A 93 10.55 14.31 6.60
CA ARG A 93 11.72 13.71 5.95
C ARG A 93 11.39 13.16 4.58
N THR A 94 10.23 12.52 4.44
CA THR A 94 9.73 12.05 3.14
C THR A 94 9.48 13.21 2.18
N PHE A 95 8.87 14.31 2.63
CA PHE A 95 8.71 15.51 1.80
C PHE A 95 10.04 16.06 1.29
N ASN A 96 11.02 16.19 2.19
CA ASN A 96 12.33 16.71 1.82
C ASN A 96 13.05 15.79 0.83
N ALA A 97 12.94 14.47 1.02
CA ALA A 97 13.60 13.50 0.15
C ALA A 97 12.95 13.39 -1.24
N MET A 98 11.62 13.45 -1.34
CA MET A 98 10.92 13.33 -2.64
C MET A 98 10.91 14.63 -3.46
N TYR A 99 11.24 15.79 -2.87
CA TYR A 99 11.05 17.11 -3.48
C TYR A 99 11.59 17.22 -4.91
N LYS A 100 12.85 16.79 -5.12
CA LYS A 100 13.50 16.88 -6.45
C LYS A 100 12.81 16.03 -7.50
N GLN A 101 12.18 14.95 -7.10
CA GLN A 101 11.56 13.96 -7.98
C GLN A 101 10.13 14.36 -8.36
N VAL A 102 9.34 14.82 -7.39
CA VAL A 102 7.92 15.17 -7.60
C VAL A 102 7.75 16.58 -8.16
N GLY A 103 8.79 17.40 -8.05
CA GLY A 103 8.73 18.82 -8.36
C GLY A 103 7.93 19.61 -7.32
N GLU A 104 7.63 20.87 -7.64
CA GLU A 104 6.95 21.74 -6.71
C GLU A 104 5.51 21.27 -6.40
N ILE A 105 5.20 21.16 -5.12
CA ILE A 105 3.85 21.03 -4.57
C ILE A 105 3.52 22.38 -3.92
N GLU A 106 2.40 22.99 -4.29
CA GLU A 106 1.96 24.27 -3.72
C GLU A 106 1.93 24.20 -2.19
N ALA A 107 2.40 25.24 -1.49
CA ALA A 107 2.48 25.27 -0.04
C ALA A 107 1.14 24.95 0.65
N ARG A 108 0.03 25.44 0.07
CA ARG A 108 -1.34 25.14 0.55
C ARG A 108 -1.73 23.68 0.43
N ASN A 109 -1.04 22.88 -0.38
CA ASN A 109 -1.30 21.45 -0.59
C ASN A 109 -0.32 20.54 0.18
N ARG A 110 0.68 21.10 0.87
CA ARG A 110 1.57 20.31 1.74
C ARG A 110 0.90 20.09 3.08
N ARG A 111 0.83 18.83 3.51
CA ARG A 111 0.28 18.40 4.79
C ARG A 111 1.28 17.49 5.48
N TYR A 112 1.76 17.92 6.64
CA TYR A 112 2.72 17.16 7.41
C TYR A 112 1.99 16.35 8.48
N PHE A 113 2.48 15.14 8.75
CA PHE A 113 2.06 14.31 9.87
C PHE A 113 3.29 13.78 10.62
N GLU A 114 3.08 13.42 11.88
CA GLU A 114 4.08 12.73 12.71
C GLU A 114 3.91 11.22 12.55
N SER A 115 5.01 10.48 12.37
CA SER A 115 4.97 9.03 12.06
C SER A 115 4.53 8.15 13.22
N ASP A 116 4.30 8.71 14.41
CA ASP A 116 3.83 8.02 15.63
C ASP A 116 2.43 8.46 16.08
N SER A 117 1.76 9.32 15.31
CA SER A 117 0.46 9.90 15.64
C SER A 117 -0.53 9.74 14.50
N ASP A 118 -1.77 9.41 14.81
CA ASP A 118 -2.85 9.36 13.83
C ASP A 118 -3.22 10.76 13.32
N PHE A 119 -3.70 10.81 12.09
CA PHE A 119 -4.22 12.02 11.47
C PHE A 119 -5.47 11.73 10.63
N TYR A 120 -6.16 12.78 10.20
CA TYR A 120 -7.44 12.66 9.53
C TYR A 120 -7.38 13.25 8.11
N ILE A 121 -8.02 12.58 7.16
CA ILE A 121 -8.33 13.09 5.84
C ILE A 121 -9.83 12.90 5.62
N GLY A 122 -10.61 13.98 5.74
CA GLY A 122 -12.07 13.90 5.70
C GLY A 122 -12.61 12.91 6.72
N ASP A 123 -13.32 11.89 6.26
CA ASP A 123 -13.95 10.87 7.11
C ASP A 123 -13.00 9.73 7.53
N LEU A 124 -11.79 9.70 6.98
CA LEU A 124 -10.82 8.64 7.23
C LEU A 124 -9.85 9.03 8.35
N ALA A 125 -9.60 8.12 9.30
CA ALA A 125 -8.48 8.21 10.23
C ALA A 125 -7.32 7.33 9.73
N LEU A 126 -6.13 7.89 9.63
CA LEU A 126 -4.92 7.21 9.18
C LEU A 126 -3.93 7.09 10.35
N LEU A 127 -3.55 5.87 10.68
CA LEU A 127 -2.46 5.58 11.60
C LEU A 127 -1.22 5.21 10.79
N PRO A 128 -0.19 6.07 10.74
CA PRO A 128 1.09 5.72 10.15
C PRO A 128 1.78 4.69 11.05
N ILE A 129 2.44 3.72 10.43
CA ILE A 129 3.13 2.62 11.10
C ILE A 129 4.58 2.65 10.64
N PRO A 130 5.54 3.13 11.43
CA PRO A 130 6.95 3.11 11.03
C PRO A 130 7.41 1.69 10.68
N ILE A 131 7.96 1.51 9.47
CA ILE A 131 8.41 0.23 8.93
C ILE A 131 9.94 0.23 8.71
N PRO A 132 10.61 -0.93 8.77
CA PRO A 132 12.03 -1.02 8.50
C PRO A 132 12.30 -1.10 7.00
N HIS A 133 12.62 0.04 6.38
CA HIS A 133 12.99 0.15 4.97
C HIS A 133 14.11 1.16 4.78
N ASP A 134 14.83 1.09 3.66
CA ASP A 134 15.96 1.96 3.33
C ASP A 134 15.50 3.29 2.68
N ALA A 135 14.65 4.00 3.40
CA ALA A 135 14.08 5.30 3.02
C ALA A 135 14.26 6.32 4.18
N ALA A 136 13.92 7.58 3.93
CA ALA A 136 14.19 8.67 4.87
C ALA A 136 13.41 8.53 6.19
N GLU A 137 12.11 8.21 6.11
CA GLU A 137 11.24 7.93 7.24
C GLU A 137 10.00 7.14 6.77
N PRO A 138 10.18 5.85 6.41
CA PRO A 138 9.15 5.05 5.76
C PRO A 138 8.05 4.62 6.73
N VAL A 139 6.80 4.68 6.25
CA VAL A 139 5.63 4.23 7.00
C VAL A 139 4.74 3.33 6.14
N GLY A 140 4.13 2.32 6.76
CA GLY A 140 2.89 1.72 6.29
C GLY A 140 1.69 2.46 6.88
N TYR A 141 0.49 2.04 6.58
CA TYR A 141 -0.73 2.66 7.12
C TYR A 141 -1.74 1.64 7.63
N ARG A 142 -2.46 2.01 8.68
CA ARG A 142 -3.76 1.45 8.99
C ARG A 142 -4.80 2.55 8.86
N VAL A 143 -5.78 2.37 7.97
CA VAL A 143 -6.82 3.35 7.69
C VAL A 143 -8.14 2.87 8.27
N PHE A 144 -8.81 3.73 8.99
CA PHE A 144 -10.04 3.42 9.71
C PHE A 144 -11.23 4.22 9.17
N TYR A 145 -12.39 3.55 9.13
CA TYR A 145 -13.70 4.16 8.92
C TYR A 145 -14.81 3.30 9.54
N GLY A 146 -15.71 3.90 10.31
CA GLY A 146 -16.90 3.21 10.84
C GLY A 146 -16.62 1.96 11.68
N GLY A 147 -15.48 1.92 12.39
CA GLY A 147 -15.06 0.77 13.19
C GLY A 147 -14.37 -0.35 12.41
N ARG A 148 -14.19 -0.18 11.09
CA ARG A 148 -13.47 -1.08 10.17
C ARG A 148 -12.09 -0.53 9.83
N SER A 149 -11.21 -1.38 9.34
CA SER A 149 -9.86 -0.92 8.96
C SER A 149 -9.22 -1.71 7.83
N VAL A 150 -8.40 -0.99 7.07
CA VAL A 150 -7.51 -1.53 6.02
C VAL A 150 -6.07 -1.33 6.45
N GLY A 151 -5.25 -2.38 6.38
CA GLY A 151 -3.82 -2.32 6.58
C GLY A 151 -3.06 -2.27 5.24
N VAL A 152 -2.01 -1.46 5.18
CA VAL A 152 -1.06 -1.38 4.07
C VAL A 152 0.35 -1.52 4.62
N ALA A 153 1.03 -2.59 4.26
CA ALA A 153 2.34 -2.95 4.77
C ALA A 153 3.20 -3.53 3.64
N THR A 154 3.78 -2.64 2.87
CA THR A 154 4.76 -2.92 1.81
C THR A 154 6.09 -2.26 2.15
N ASP A 155 7.15 -2.67 1.45
CA ASP A 155 8.48 -2.10 1.60
C ASP A 155 9.05 -2.26 3.01
N MET A 156 9.14 -3.50 3.47
CA MET A 156 9.75 -3.78 4.76
C MET A 156 10.64 -5.03 4.71
N GLY A 157 11.87 -4.91 5.21
CA GLY A 157 12.80 -6.03 5.24
C GLY A 157 12.47 -7.09 6.28
N GLN A 158 11.65 -6.77 7.28
CA GLN A 158 11.23 -7.71 8.32
C GLN A 158 9.90 -7.29 8.98
N MET A 159 9.08 -8.27 9.37
CA MET A 159 7.88 -8.04 10.17
C MET A 159 8.26 -7.83 11.64
N GLN A 160 8.29 -6.59 12.08
CA GLN A 160 8.55 -6.24 13.48
C GLN A 160 7.29 -6.41 14.33
N LYS A 161 7.46 -6.73 15.63
CA LYS A 161 6.34 -6.89 16.59
C LYS A 161 5.41 -5.67 16.65
N ARG A 162 5.96 -4.45 16.51
CA ARG A 162 5.16 -3.21 16.49
C ARG A 162 4.27 -3.13 15.25
N VAL A 163 4.76 -3.54 14.07
CA VAL A 163 4.01 -3.56 12.82
C VAL A 163 2.90 -4.60 12.90
N LEU A 164 3.23 -5.81 13.35
CA LEU A 164 2.26 -6.88 13.55
C LEU A 164 1.13 -6.44 14.52
N LYS A 165 1.50 -5.80 15.65
CA LYS A 165 0.51 -5.28 16.61
C LYS A 165 -0.38 -4.19 16.00
N ALA A 166 0.19 -3.29 15.20
CA ALA A 166 -0.56 -2.21 14.57
C ALA A 166 -1.53 -2.71 13.49
N LEU A 167 -1.20 -3.81 12.80
CA LEU A 167 -2.03 -4.44 11.75
C LEU A 167 -3.00 -5.51 12.30
N ALA A 168 -2.93 -5.85 13.58
CA ALA A 168 -3.76 -6.88 14.18
C ALA A 168 -5.26 -6.63 13.99
N GLY A 169 -5.99 -7.63 13.49
CA GLY A 169 -7.44 -7.55 13.29
C GLY A 169 -7.91 -6.58 12.20
N CYS A 170 -7.06 -6.20 11.23
CA CYS A 170 -7.53 -5.48 10.04
C CYS A 170 -8.56 -6.31 9.27
N ASP A 171 -9.59 -5.66 8.74
CA ASP A 171 -10.61 -6.33 7.90
C ASP A 171 -10.03 -6.75 6.55
N VAL A 172 -9.19 -5.90 5.94
CA VAL A 172 -8.43 -6.18 4.72
C VAL A 172 -6.99 -5.74 4.90
N LEU A 173 -6.05 -6.54 4.44
CA LEU A 173 -4.62 -6.27 4.51
C LEU A 173 -3.97 -6.40 3.14
N LEU A 174 -3.18 -5.40 2.75
CA LEU A 174 -2.14 -5.53 1.72
C LEU A 174 -0.82 -5.81 2.42
N LEU A 175 -0.26 -7.00 2.17
CA LEU A 175 0.99 -7.46 2.77
C LEU A 175 2.03 -7.68 1.68
N GLU A 176 3.25 -7.21 1.89
CA GLU A 176 4.35 -7.46 0.98
C GLU A 176 4.67 -8.95 0.85
N SER A 177 4.93 -9.39 -0.40
CA SER A 177 5.53 -10.68 -0.75
C SER A 177 6.44 -10.46 -1.96
N ASN A 178 7.61 -9.85 -1.70
CA ASN A 178 8.38 -9.24 -2.77
C ASN A 178 9.10 -10.25 -3.65
N HIS A 179 9.83 -11.20 -3.08
CA HIS A 179 10.71 -12.08 -3.83
C HIS A 179 10.70 -13.52 -3.30
N ASP A 180 10.95 -14.44 -4.20
CA ASP A 180 11.40 -15.79 -3.88
C ASP A 180 12.91 -15.76 -3.64
N PRO A 181 13.42 -16.29 -2.50
CA PRO A 181 14.83 -16.22 -2.16
C PRO A 181 15.74 -16.94 -3.17
N ASP A 182 15.29 -18.07 -3.72
CA ASP A 182 16.10 -18.85 -4.67
C ASP A 182 16.17 -18.15 -6.03
N LEU A 183 15.04 -17.63 -6.54
CA LEU A 183 15.03 -16.82 -7.77
C LEU A 183 15.90 -15.58 -7.62
N LEU A 184 15.84 -14.88 -6.50
CA LEU A 184 16.70 -13.73 -6.22
C LEU A 184 18.18 -14.11 -6.23
N MET A 185 18.55 -15.18 -5.54
CA MET A 185 19.95 -15.61 -5.47
C MET A 185 20.49 -16.09 -6.81
N GLN A 186 19.67 -16.73 -7.63
CA GLN A 186 20.05 -17.21 -8.97
C GLN A 186 19.99 -16.14 -10.05
N ASN A 187 19.38 -14.97 -9.81
CA ASN A 187 19.25 -13.91 -10.82
C ASN A 187 20.63 -13.38 -11.26
N PRO A 188 21.06 -13.57 -12.54
CA PRO A 188 22.36 -13.17 -13.01
C PRO A 188 22.48 -11.66 -13.25
N HIS A 189 21.36 -10.95 -13.33
CA HIS A 189 21.32 -9.51 -13.61
C HIS A 189 21.51 -8.67 -12.34
N TYR A 190 21.38 -9.28 -11.16
CA TYR A 190 21.49 -8.57 -9.88
C TYR A 190 22.88 -8.80 -9.28
N SER A 191 23.58 -7.69 -8.96
CA SER A 191 24.84 -7.75 -8.21
C SER A 191 24.63 -8.36 -6.83
N LEU A 192 25.69 -8.97 -6.27
CA LEU A 192 25.61 -9.50 -4.91
C LEU A 192 25.21 -8.44 -3.88
N TYR A 193 25.69 -7.20 -4.05
CA TYR A 193 25.32 -6.06 -3.22
C TYR A 193 23.81 -5.79 -3.25
N LEU A 194 23.19 -5.78 -4.46
CA LEU A 194 21.76 -5.57 -4.60
C LEU A 194 20.96 -6.71 -3.96
N LYS A 195 21.38 -7.96 -4.15
CA LYS A 195 20.76 -9.14 -3.49
C LYS A 195 20.81 -9.03 -1.98
N GLN A 196 21.96 -8.67 -1.41
CA GLN A 196 22.12 -8.47 0.03
C GLN A 196 21.27 -7.31 0.57
N ARG A 197 21.14 -6.22 -0.19
CA ARG A 197 20.25 -5.10 0.14
C ARG A 197 18.79 -5.54 0.19
N ILE A 198 18.33 -6.30 -0.80
CA ILE A 198 16.95 -6.80 -0.87
C ILE A 198 16.66 -7.77 0.30
N LEU A 199 17.59 -8.69 0.60
CA LEU A 199 17.47 -9.67 1.69
C LEU A 199 17.68 -9.05 3.08
N GLY A 200 18.18 -7.83 3.15
CA GLY A 200 18.52 -7.17 4.41
C GLY A 200 17.28 -6.78 5.24
N SER A 201 17.50 -6.50 6.52
CA SER A 201 16.44 -6.10 7.46
C SER A 201 15.72 -4.79 7.11
N HIS A 202 16.24 -4.03 6.15
CA HIS A 202 15.66 -2.80 5.60
C HIS A 202 15.37 -2.95 4.09
N GLY A 203 15.41 -4.17 3.55
CA GLY A 203 15.06 -4.48 2.17
C GLY A 203 13.57 -4.78 2.02
N HIS A 204 13.25 -6.02 1.61
CA HIS A 204 11.88 -6.45 1.34
C HIS A 204 11.57 -7.83 1.93
N LEU A 205 10.32 -8.10 2.28
CA LEU A 205 9.89 -9.42 2.72
C LEU A 205 9.98 -10.44 1.58
N SER A 206 10.65 -11.55 1.83
CA SER A 206 10.54 -12.73 0.97
C SER A 206 9.16 -13.38 1.08
N ASN A 207 8.83 -14.28 0.13
CA ASN A 207 7.61 -15.07 0.20
C ASN A 207 7.49 -15.83 1.52
N ASP A 208 8.58 -16.43 2.02
CA ASP A 208 8.61 -17.16 3.29
C ASP A 208 8.36 -16.26 4.50
N ALA A 209 9.03 -15.11 4.55
CA ALA A 209 8.85 -14.13 5.63
C ALA A 209 7.44 -13.55 5.62
N SER A 210 6.89 -13.28 4.42
CA SER A 210 5.51 -12.86 4.22
C SER A 210 4.51 -13.92 4.70
N ALA A 211 4.70 -15.17 4.32
CA ALA A 211 3.83 -16.29 4.73
C ALA A 211 3.85 -16.50 6.25
N GLN A 212 5.01 -16.33 6.89
CA GLN A 212 5.11 -16.38 8.35
C GLN A 212 4.39 -15.21 9.03
N ALA A 213 4.54 -14.00 8.51
CA ALA A 213 3.84 -12.83 9.00
C ALA A 213 2.32 -12.95 8.80
N LEU A 214 1.89 -13.48 7.67
CA LEU A 214 0.48 -13.75 7.35
C LEU A 214 -0.15 -14.68 8.36
N LEU A 215 0.50 -15.80 8.70
CA LEU A 215 0.00 -16.73 9.72
C LEU A 215 -0.16 -16.03 11.08
N ALA A 216 0.85 -15.26 11.52
CA ALA A 216 0.76 -14.52 12.76
C ALA A 216 -0.36 -13.47 12.75
N LEU A 217 -0.62 -12.81 11.62
CA LEU A 217 -1.72 -11.86 11.46
C LEU A 217 -3.09 -12.54 11.41
N TYR A 218 -3.19 -13.72 10.79
CA TYR A 218 -4.39 -14.56 10.84
C TYR A 218 -4.81 -14.87 12.29
N GLU A 219 -3.86 -15.22 13.16
CA GLU A 219 -4.11 -15.47 14.58
C GLU A 219 -4.67 -14.24 15.33
N THR A 220 -4.43 -13.02 14.83
CA THR A 220 -4.99 -11.79 15.38
C THR A 220 -6.38 -11.42 14.86
N GLY A 221 -6.94 -12.20 13.94
CA GLY A 221 -8.27 -11.97 13.37
C GLY A 221 -8.30 -11.40 11.95
N VAL A 222 -7.16 -11.22 11.27
CA VAL A 222 -7.13 -10.82 9.86
C VAL A 222 -7.71 -11.95 8.99
N ARG A 223 -8.64 -11.62 8.07
CA ARG A 223 -9.36 -12.62 7.27
C ARG A 223 -9.36 -12.35 5.76
N GLN A 224 -8.93 -11.19 5.31
CA GLN A 224 -8.81 -10.86 3.88
C GLN A 224 -7.43 -10.28 3.62
N VAL A 225 -6.64 -10.93 2.78
CA VAL A 225 -5.26 -10.52 2.49
C VAL A 225 -5.00 -10.52 0.99
N LEU A 226 -4.35 -9.47 0.53
CA LEU A 226 -3.71 -9.41 -0.77
C LEU A 226 -2.19 -9.42 -0.56
N LEU A 227 -1.51 -10.36 -1.22
CA LEU A 227 -0.06 -10.32 -1.34
C LEU A 227 0.29 -9.31 -2.44
N GLY A 228 1.15 -8.36 -2.14
CA GLY A 228 1.49 -7.28 -3.05
C GLY A 228 2.97 -6.96 -3.09
N HIS A 229 3.30 -5.91 -3.82
CA HIS A 229 4.68 -5.45 -4.02
C HIS A 229 5.62 -6.54 -4.56
N LEU A 230 5.09 -7.40 -5.47
CA LEU A 230 5.85 -8.48 -6.06
C LEU A 230 6.94 -7.94 -7.01
N SER A 231 8.14 -8.49 -6.89
CA SER A 231 9.23 -8.27 -7.86
C SER A 231 8.83 -8.83 -9.23
N GLY A 232 9.17 -8.10 -10.28
CA GLY A 232 8.92 -8.56 -11.65
C GLY A 232 9.92 -9.61 -12.16
N GLU A 233 11.07 -9.71 -11.49
CA GLU A 233 12.17 -10.56 -11.94
C GLU A 233 12.44 -11.72 -10.98
N ASN A 234 12.14 -11.54 -9.70
CA ASN A 234 12.50 -12.51 -8.66
C ASN A 234 11.27 -13.08 -7.94
N ASN A 235 10.09 -12.99 -8.56
CA ASN A 235 8.85 -13.56 -8.04
C ASN A 235 7.84 -13.80 -9.15
N THR A 236 6.86 -14.65 -8.86
CA THR A 236 5.62 -14.75 -9.63
C THR A 236 4.41 -14.77 -8.69
N PRO A 237 3.21 -14.37 -9.15
CA PRO A 237 1.99 -14.47 -8.36
C PRO A 237 1.73 -15.89 -7.85
N GLU A 238 2.04 -16.90 -8.68
CA GLU A 238 1.86 -18.31 -8.37
C GLU A 238 2.75 -18.76 -7.21
N LEU A 239 4.05 -18.39 -7.23
CA LEU A 239 5.01 -18.71 -6.16
C LEU A 239 4.61 -18.03 -4.85
N ALA A 240 4.25 -16.75 -4.88
CA ALA A 240 3.81 -16.04 -3.69
C ALA A 240 2.57 -16.68 -3.05
N LEU A 241 1.56 -17.02 -3.87
CA LEU A 241 0.35 -17.69 -3.41
C LEU A 241 0.64 -19.10 -2.90
N GLN A 242 1.47 -19.88 -3.60
CA GLN A 242 1.82 -21.23 -3.22
C GLN A 242 2.50 -21.24 -1.84
N THR A 243 3.56 -20.42 -1.64
CA THR A 243 4.28 -20.33 -0.37
C THR A 243 3.36 -19.96 0.79
N ALA A 244 2.48 -18.95 0.59
CA ALA A 244 1.52 -18.53 1.60
C ALA A 244 0.48 -19.63 1.90
N THR A 245 -0.03 -20.31 0.86
CA THR A 245 -1.02 -21.39 0.99
C THR A 245 -0.45 -22.59 1.73
N GLU A 246 0.75 -23.04 1.38
CA GLU A 246 1.45 -24.14 2.05
C GLU A 246 1.68 -23.84 3.53
N LYS A 247 2.10 -22.62 3.86
CA LYS A 247 2.31 -22.19 5.24
C LYS A 247 1.03 -22.21 6.06
N LEU A 248 -0.06 -21.67 5.50
CA LEU A 248 -1.37 -21.63 6.16
C LEU A 248 -1.95 -23.04 6.30
N ALA A 249 -1.86 -23.87 5.26
CA ALA A 249 -2.35 -25.26 5.28
C ALA A 249 -1.61 -26.11 6.34
N ALA A 250 -0.29 -25.93 6.49
CA ALA A 250 0.48 -26.61 7.53
C ALA A 250 0.04 -26.24 8.95
N ALA A 251 -0.60 -25.08 9.13
CA ALA A 251 -1.22 -24.65 10.39
C ALA A 251 -2.73 -25.01 10.49
N GLY A 252 -3.27 -25.75 9.51
CA GLY A 252 -4.68 -26.15 9.48
C GLY A 252 -5.64 -25.05 9.01
N VAL A 253 -5.14 -23.95 8.42
CA VAL A 253 -5.94 -22.83 7.92
C VAL A 253 -6.32 -23.07 6.46
N ARG A 254 -7.61 -22.97 6.13
CA ARG A 254 -8.15 -23.25 4.79
C ARG A 254 -8.40 -21.96 4.03
N ILE A 255 -7.81 -21.88 2.84
CA ILE A 255 -8.02 -20.74 1.94
C ILE A 255 -9.48 -20.73 1.46
N ASN A 256 -10.06 -19.53 1.38
CA ASN A 256 -11.46 -19.24 1.02
C ASN A 256 -12.54 -19.72 2.01
N GLU A 257 -12.17 -20.47 3.06
CA GLU A 257 -13.06 -20.82 4.17
C GLU A 257 -12.71 -20.00 5.42
N ASP A 258 -11.45 -20.07 5.86
CA ASP A 258 -10.98 -19.43 7.09
C ASP A 258 -10.33 -18.07 6.79
N ILE A 259 -9.70 -17.91 5.60
CA ILE A 259 -9.06 -16.67 5.13
C ILE A 259 -9.19 -16.51 3.62
N GLY A 260 -9.53 -15.32 3.15
CA GLY A 260 -9.42 -14.93 1.75
C GLY A 260 -8.00 -14.48 1.41
N LEU A 261 -7.39 -15.13 0.42
CA LEU A 261 -6.05 -14.81 -0.06
C LEU A 261 -6.09 -14.47 -1.55
N GLY A 262 -5.36 -13.44 -1.97
CA GLY A 262 -5.25 -13.03 -3.37
C GLY A 262 -3.99 -12.24 -3.66
N ILE A 263 -3.89 -11.74 -4.88
CA ILE A 263 -2.77 -10.92 -5.36
C ILE A 263 -3.23 -9.48 -5.60
N ALA A 264 -2.43 -8.53 -5.18
CA ALA A 264 -2.46 -7.17 -5.68
C ALA A 264 -1.53 -7.06 -6.90
N TRP A 265 -2.12 -6.82 -8.07
CA TRP A 265 -1.41 -6.85 -9.34
C TRP A 265 -0.50 -5.63 -9.53
N ARG A 266 0.65 -5.84 -10.18
CA ARG A 266 1.63 -4.79 -10.50
C ARG A 266 1.16 -3.81 -11.57
N ASP A 267 0.44 -4.30 -12.56
CA ASP A 267 0.23 -3.69 -13.87
C ASP A 267 -1.23 -3.44 -14.23
N ARG A 268 -2.14 -3.78 -13.34
CA ARG A 268 -3.58 -3.63 -13.53
C ARG A 268 -4.33 -3.50 -12.20
N VAL A 269 -5.55 -3.05 -12.28
CA VAL A 269 -6.47 -2.97 -11.13
C VAL A 269 -6.70 -4.35 -10.52
N SER A 270 -6.62 -4.41 -9.20
CA SER A 270 -6.81 -5.61 -8.41
C SER A 270 -8.24 -5.75 -7.90
N LYS A 271 -8.51 -6.80 -7.14
CA LYS A 271 -9.82 -6.98 -6.49
C LYS A 271 -10.16 -5.77 -5.63
N ARG A 272 -11.34 -5.21 -5.86
CA ARG A 272 -11.96 -4.19 -5.02
C ARG A 272 -12.69 -4.84 -3.85
N PHE A 273 -12.48 -4.31 -2.65
CA PHE A 273 -13.17 -4.71 -1.43
C PHE A 273 -14.15 -3.61 -1.02
N GLU A 274 -15.38 -4.03 -0.68
CA GLU A 274 -16.36 -3.20 0.00
C GLU A 274 -16.49 -3.76 1.42
N ILE A 275 -16.12 -2.95 2.40
CA ILE A 275 -15.97 -3.34 3.80
C ILE A 275 -17.18 -2.79 4.56
N SER A 276 -18.00 -3.67 5.07
CA SER A 276 -19.27 -3.35 5.75
C SER A 276 -19.24 -3.73 7.23
#